data_079fc54e35c1b61a812878805d901c72
#
_entry.id   079fc54e35c1b61a812878805d901c72
#
_cell.length_a   1.000
_cell.length_b   1.000
_cell.length_c   1.000
_cell.angle_alpha   90.00
_cell.angle_beta   90.00
_cell.angle_gamma   90.00
#
_symmetry.space_group_name_H-M   'P 1'
#
loop_
_entity.id
_entity.type
_entity.pdbx_description
1 polymer ?
#
loop_
_entity_poly.entity_id
_entity_poly.type
_entity_poly.pdbx_seq_one_letter_code
_entity_poly.pdbx_strand_id
1 'polypeptide(L)'
;MFLSVCAFSVMDIIVKWSQHYPLGEVLFFRGFFGVIFYLFIIPSDRRKNFYYTKRAGLHFLRCAFGLIALVAIFIALRNLPLATVVSISFAAPIFTTIFSIFLLREKVGIFRWLAVIIGFLGIIIITEPGLSSVNIYYIYPIIFCLGLSYVAIAIRQLSKTEPVWLISLYFSVAITLLSLFTIPYGWIMPSLYDLSLIHI
;
A
#
# COMPACT_ATOMS: atom_id res chain seq x y z
N MET A 1 -12.46 9.17 8.22
CA MET A 1 -11.45 9.63 7.24
C MET A 1 -10.27 10.34 7.89
N PHE A 2 -10.47 11.40 8.69
CA PHE A 2 -9.36 12.15 9.30
C PHE A 2 -8.37 11.29 10.11
N LEU A 3 -8.87 10.45 11.02
CA LEU A 3 -8.05 9.51 11.80
C LEU A 3 -7.23 8.55 10.94
N SER A 4 -7.79 8.07 9.83
CA SER A 4 -7.07 7.18 8.91
C SER A 4 -5.90 7.89 8.24
N VAL A 5 -6.09 9.15 7.82
CA VAL A 5 -5.01 9.94 7.19
C VAL A 5 -3.91 10.23 8.20
N CYS A 6 -4.26 10.60 9.43
CA CYS A 6 -3.28 10.80 10.51
C CYS A 6 -2.48 9.51 10.78
N ALA A 7 -3.17 8.35 10.86
CA ALA A 7 -2.50 7.07 11.06
C ALA A 7 -1.54 6.72 9.92
N PHE A 8 -1.93 6.96 8.67
CA PHE A 8 -1.02 6.76 7.52
C PHE A 8 0.18 7.69 7.56
N SER A 9 -0.01 8.96 7.91
CA SER A 9 1.10 9.91 8.02
C SER A 9 2.09 9.52 9.12
N VAL A 10 1.59 9.07 10.27
CA VAL A 10 2.43 8.56 11.36
C VAL A 10 3.19 7.31 10.89
N MET A 11 2.52 6.40 10.20
CA MET A 11 3.14 5.21 9.63
C MET A 11 4.28 5.56 8.67
N ASP A 12 4.09 6.51 7.76
CA ASP A 12 5.12 6.92 6.80
C ASP A 12 6.35 7.51 7.50
N ILE A 13 6.14 8.28 8.58
CA ILE A 13 7.22 8.82 9.42
C ILE A 13 8.00 7.68 10.11
N ILE A 14 7.29 6.71 10.69
CA ILE A 14 7.89 5.56 11.37
C ILE A 14 8.70 4.71 10.39
N VAL A 15 8.15 4.45 9.20
CA VAL A 15 8.87 3.74 8.14
C VAL A 15 10.15 4.48 7.75
N LYS A 16 10.10 5.79 7.64
CA LYS A 16 11.29 6.59 7.36
C LYS A 16 12.30 6.57 8.51
N TRP A 17 11.85 6.46 9.73
CA TRP A 17 12.74 6.39 10.91
C TRP A 17 13.40 5.00 11.06
N SER A 18 12.69 3.93 10.70
CA SER A 18 13.19 2.54 10.78
C SER A 18 14.06 2.11 9.57
N GLN A 19 14.76 3.05 8.93
CA GLN A 19 15.59 2.77 7.74
C GLN A 19 16.77 1.81 8.02
N HIS A 20 17.21 1.69 9.27
CA HIS A 20 18.29 0.79 9.69
C HIS A 20 17.89 -0.69 9.71
N TYR A 21 16.58 -1.00 9.71
CA TYR A 21 16.10 -2.37 9.60
C TYR A 21 15.95 -2.81 8.13
N PRO A 22 16.27 -4.08 7.79
CA PRO A 22 15.99 -4.63 6.47
C PRO A 22 14.51 -4.49 6.10
N LEU A 23 14.25 -4.16 4.84
CA LEU A 23 12.88 -3.95 4.35
C LEU A 23 11.97 -5.15 4.62
N GLY A 24 12.47 -6.36 4.36
CA GLY A 24 11.72 -7.60 4.53
C GLY A 24 11.30 -7.85 5.97
N GLU A 25 12.14 -7.47 6.92
CA GLU A 25 11.86 -7.61 8.35
C GLU A 25 10.71 -6.70 8.79
N VAL A 26 10.74 -5.44 8.38
CA VAL A 26 9.66 -4.48 8.65
C VAL A 26 8.33 -4.98 8.04
N LEU A 27 8.38 -5.50 6.81
CA LEU A 27 7.21 -6.07 6.14
C LEU A 27 6.69 -7.32 6.86
N PHE A 28 7.59 -8.17 7.36
CA PHE A 28 7.21 -9.38 8.10
C PHE A 28 6.43 -9.02 9.38
N PHE A 29 6.99 -8.19 10.24
CA PHE A 29 6.32 -7.84 11.49
C PHE A 29 5.00 -7.13 11.24
N ARG A 30 4.93 -6.23 10.26
CA ARG A 30 3.68 -5.58 9.83
C ARG A 30 2.62 -6.60 9.40
N GLY A 31 3.00 -7.57 8.56
CA GLY A 31 2.09 -8.62 8.11
C GLY A 31 1.67 -9.54 9.26
N PHE A 32 2.61 -9.98 10.07
CA PHE A 32 2.41 -10.88 11.20
C PHE A 32 1.43 -10.32 12.24
N PHE A 33 1.65 -9.09 12.69
CA PHE A 33 0.71 -8.44 13.61
C PHE A 33 -0.65 -8.21 12.95
N GLY A 34 -0.67 -7.89 11.64
CA GLY A 34 -1.92 -7.80 10.89
C GLY A 34 -2.69 -9.12 10.88
N VAL A 35 -2.02 -10.26 10.69
CA VAL A 35 -2.66 -11.59 10.76
C VAL A 35 -3.26 -11.82 12.14
N ILE A 36 -2.49 -11.59 13.22
CA ILE A 36 -2.97 -11.73 14.59
C ILE A 36 -4.22 -10.88 14.81
N PHE A 37 -4.16 -9.59 14.45
CA PHE A 37 -5.28 -8.65 14.62
C PHE A 37 -6.54 -9.12 13.89
N TYR A 38 -6.42 -9.53 12.60
CA TYR A 38 -7.58 -9.99 11.85
C TYR A 38 -8.14 -11.32 12.38
N LEU A 39 -7.30 -12.23 12.90
CA LEU A 39 -7.76 -13.46 13.53
C LEU A 39 -8.63 -13.21 14.78
N PHE A 40 -8.34 -12.14 15.53
CA PHE A 40 -9.19 -11.74 16.66
C PHE A 40 -10.54 -11.16 16.23
N ILE A 41 -10.60 -10.50 15.05
CA ILE A 41 -11.82 -9.86 14.54
C ILE A 41 -12.76 -10.85 13.83
N ILE A 42 -12.30 -12.07 13.50
CA ILE A 42 -13.14 -13.05 12.81
C ILE A 42 -14.41 -13.33 13.62
N PRO A 43 -15.62 -13.11 13.04
CA PRO A 43 -16.88 -13.42 13.68
C PRO A 43 -16.98 -14.93 14.01
N SER A 44 -17.56 -15.27 15.15
CA SER A 44 -17.62 -16.65 15.66
C SER A 44 -18.35 -17.61 14.71
N ASP A 45 -19.34 -17.12 13.96
CA ASP A 45 -20.09 -17.87 12.96
C ASP A 45 -19.26 -18.23 11.73
N ARG A 46 -18.20 -17.48 11.44
CA ARG A 46 -17.32 -17.65 10.27
C ARG A 46 -16.01 -18.37 10.58
N ARG A 47 -15.70 -18.69 11.83
CA ARG A 47 -14.43 -19.33 12.22
C ARG A 47 -14.14 -20.66 11.53
N LYS A 48 -15.16 -21.42 11.14
CA LYS A 48 -14.96 -22.73 10.47
C LYS A 48 -14.55 -22.62 9.01
N ASN A 49 -14.93 -21.52 8.32
CA ASN A 49 -14.71 -21.33 6.88
C ASN A 49 -14.10 -19.96 6.58
N PHE A 50 -13.26 -19.42 7.46
CA PHE A 50 -12.68 -18.08 7.33
C PHE A 50 -11.73 -17.93 6.14
N TYR A 51 -11.21 -19.05 5.63
CA TYR A 51 -10.26 -19.08 4.49
C TYR A 51 -10.96 -19.27 3.13
N TYR A 52 -12.28 -19.42 3.09
CA TYR A 52 -12.97 -19.69 1.84
C TYR A 52 -13.26 -18.41 1.06
N THR A 53 -12.76 -18.34 -0.17
CA THR A 53 -13.05 -17.26 -1.12
C THR A 53 -13.56 -17.81 -2.45
N LYS A 54 -14.53 -17.12 -3.06
CA LYS A 54 -15.01 -17.43 -4.41
C LYS A 54 -14.17 -16.76 -5.52
N ARG A 55 -13.27 -15.86 -5.17
CA ARG A 55 -12.51 -15.02 -6.10
C ARG A 55 -11.00 -15.06 -5.84
N ALA A 56 -10.43 -16.25 -5.69
CA ALA A 56 -9.01 -16.44 -5.36
C ALA A 56 -8.06 -15.71 -6.33
N GLY A 57 -8.35 -15.71 -7.63
CA GLY A 57 -7.55 -15.00 -8.63
C GLY A 57 -7.49 -13.49 -8.41
N LEU A 58 -8.61 -12.87 -7.99
CA LEU A 58 -8.65 -11.43 -7.71
C LEU A 58 -7.91 -11.10 -6.40
N HIS A 59 -7.98 -11.98 -5.38
CA HIS A 59 -7.15 -11.88 -4.18
C HIS A 59 -5.67 -11.98 -4.50
N PHE A 60 -5.28 -12.93 -5.33
CA PHE A 60 -3.88 -13.07 -5.76
C PHE A 60 -3.37 -11.80 -6.44
N LEU A 61 -4.09 -11.29 -7.43
CA LEU A 61 -3.71 -10.05 -8.12
C LEU A 61 -3.66 -8.86 -7.16
N ARG A 62 -4.66 -8.73 -6.27
CA ARG A 62 -4.68 -7.68 -5.24
C ARG A 62 -3.46 -7.78 -4.33
N CYS A 63 -3.08 -8.98 -3.90
CA CYS A 63 -1.88 -9.19 -3.07
C CYS A 63 -0.60 -8.88 -3.84
N ALA A 64 -0.48 -9.32 -5.09
CA ALA A 64 0.70 -9.07 -5.92
C ALA A 64 0.92 -7.56 -6.17
N PHE A 65 -0.10 -6.85 -6.66
CA PHE A 65 0.00 -5.41 -6.88
C PHE A 65 0.15 -4.63 -5.57
N GLY A 66 -0.49 -5.07 -4.48
CA GLY A 66 -0.33 -4.48 -3.17
C GLY A 66 1.07 -4.63 -2.60
N LEU A 67 1.72 -5.78 -2.81
CA LEU A 67 3.12 -6.01 -2.42
C LEU A 67 4.08 -5.15 -3.24
N ILE A 68 3.91 -5.12 -4.56
CA ILE A 68 4.73 -4.28 -5.44
C ILE A 68 4.61 -2.81 -5.01
N ALA A 69 3.40 -2.33 -4.77
CA ALA A 69 3.17 -0.97 -4.29
C ALA A 69 3.84 -0.72 -2.93
N LEU A 70 3.69 -1.66 -1.98
CA LEU A 70 4.24 -1.53 -0.64
C LEU A 70 5.78 -1.49 -0.67
N VAL A 71 6.42 -2.39 -1.41
CA VAL A 71 7.88 -2.39 -1.58
C VAL A 71 8.35 -1.10 -2.24
N ALA A 72 7.64 -0.66 -3.28
CA ALA A 72 7.98 0.57 -4.00
C ALA A 72 7.93 1.81 -3.08
N ILE A 73 6.86 1.98 -2.29
CA ILE A 73 6.78 3.14 -1.38
C ILE A 73 7.87 3.10 -0.31
N PHE A 74 8.22 1.93 0.22
CA PHE A 74 9.30 1.81 1.20
C PHE A 74 10.67 2.16 0.59
N ILE A 75 10.95 1.73 -0.64
CA ILE A 75 12.20 2.11 -1.35
C ILE A 75 12.20 3.62 -1.59
N ALA A 76 11.07 4.19 -2.00
CA ALA A 76 10.94 5.63 -2.21
C ALA A 76 11.24 6.43 -0.93
N LEU A 77 10.62 6.05 0.20
CA LEU A 77 10.80 6.71 1.50
C LEU A 77 12.25 6.63 2.02
N ARG A 78 12.97 5.58 1.67
CA ARG A 78 14.39 5.43 2.03
C ARG A 78 15.32 6.35 1.24
N ASN A 79 14.99 6.62 -0.02
CA ASN A 79 15.91 7.28 -0.95
C ASN A 79 15.50 8.72 -1.31
N LEU A 80 14.27 9.12 -1.00
CA LEU A 80 13.73 10.44 -1.32
C LEU A 80 13.25 11.17 -0.07
N PRO A 81 13.17 12.51 -0.10
CA PRO A 81 12.51 13.28 0.96
C PRO A 81 11.05 12.87 1.11
N LEU A 82 10.57 12.77 2.36
CA LEU A 82 9.20 12.39 2.68
C LEU A 82 8.17 13.26 1.93
N ALA A 83 8.38 14.57 1.93
CA ALA A 83 7.49 15.52 1.26
C ALA A 83 7.35 15.19 -0.25
N THR A 84 8.45 14.89 -0.93
CA THR A 84 8.44 14.51 -2.35
C THR A 84 7.68 13.22 -2.59
N VAL A 85 7.91 12.19 -1.77
CA VAL A 85 7.22 10.89 -1.90
C VAL A 85 5.72 11.06 -1.70
N VAL A 86 5.31 11.79 -0.66
CA VAL A 86 3.90 12.04 -0.36
C VAL A 86 3.25 12.85 -1.48
N SER A 87 3.92 13.89 -1.98
CA SER A 87 3.40 14.73 -3.08
C SER A 87 3.14 13.90 -4.33
N ILE A 88 4.07 13.05 -4.75
CA ILE A 88 3.88 12.17 -5.91
C ILE A 88 2.77 11.15 -5.63
N SER A 89 2.65 10.65 -4.38
CA SER A 89 1.62 9.68 -3.99
C SER A 89 0.20 10.22 -4.15
N PHE A 90 0.00 11.53 -4.12
CA PHE A 90 -1.28 12.17 -4.45
C PHE A 90 -1.69 11.97 -5.93
N ALA A 91 -0.83 11.43 -6.79
CA ALA A 91 -1.22 10.99 -8.14
C ALA A 91 -2.07 9.70 -8.12
N ALA A 92 -2.11 8.93 -7.04
CA ALA A 92 -2.86 7.67 -6.99
C ALA A 92 -4.36 7.83 -7.35
N PRO A 93 -5.12 8.83 -6.90
CA PRO A 93 -6.50 9.05 -7.33
C PRO A 93 -6.64 9.26 -8.85
N ILE A 94 -5.64 9.85 -9.49
CA ILE A 94 -5.60 10.05 -10.95
C ILE A 94 -5.58 8.69 -11.65
N PHE A 95 -4.61 7.84 -11.29
CA PHE A 95 -4.50 6.48 -11.83
C PHE A 95 -5.71 5.62 -11.48
N THR A 96 -6.29 5.79 -10.28
CA THR A 96 -7.53 5.09 -9.89
C THR A 96 -8.69 5.47 -10.81
N THR A 97 -8.81 6.75 -11.17
CA THR A 97 -9.83 7.22 -12.12
C THR A 97 -9.61 6.62 -13.50
N ILE A 98 -8.38 6.62 -14.00
CA ILE A 98 -8.02 6.01 -15.29
C ILE A 98 -8.34 4.50 -15.29
N PHE A 99 -7.90 3.76 -14.27
CA PHE A 99 -8.16 2.33 -14.17
C PHE A 99 -9.65 2.00 -14.00
N SER A 100 -10.45 2.88 -13.37
CA SER A 100 -11.90 2.66 -13.26
C SER A 100 -12.59 2.65 -14.63
N ILE A 101 -12.12 3.45 -15.58
CA ILE A 101 -12.64 3.45 -16.95
C ILE A 101 -12.36 2.11 -17.63
N PHE A 102 -11.11 1.63 -17.57
CA PHE A 102 -10.72 0.42 -18.28
C PHE A 102 -11.19 -0.87 -17.60
N LEU A 103 -11.06 -0.97 -16.27
CA LEU A 103 -11.35 -2.20 -15.52
C LEU A 103 -12.82 -2.33 -15.09
N LEU A 104 -13.47 -1.20 -14.78
CA LEU A 104 -14.87 -1.19 -14.35
C LEU A 104 -15.83 -0.72 -15.46
N ARG A 105 -15.29 -0.24 -16.59
CA ARG A 105 -16.04 0.36 -17.71
C ARG A 105 -16.96 1.49 -17.24
N GLU A 106 -16.54 2.25 -16.23
CA GLU A 106 -17.28 3.39 -15.70
C GLU A 106 -17.15 4.59 -16.64
N LYS A 107 -18.25 5.31 -16.85
CA LYS A 107 -18.22 6.60 -17.54
C LYS A 107 -17.80 7.67 -16.53
N VAL A 108 -16.65 8.29 -16.77
CA VAL A 108 -16.12 9.35 -15.91
C VAL A 108 -16.59 10.69 -16.44
N GLY A 109 -17.31 11.44 -15.60
CA GLY A 109 -17.79 12.77 -15.94
C GLY A 109 -16.67 13.81 -16.05
N ILE A 110 -16.94 14.90 -16.76
CA ILE A 110 -15.97 15.99 -17.03
C ILE A 110 -15.37 16.58 -15.76
N PHE A 111 -16.14 16.69 -14.68
CA PHE A 111 -15.66 17.23 -13.41
C PHE A 111 -14.53 16.37 -12.78
N ARG A 112 -14.60 15.04 -12.94
CA ARG A 112 -13.52 14.16 -12.48
C ARG A 112 -12.25 14.32 -13.31
N TRP A 113 -12.38 14.51 -14.63
CA TRP A 113 -11.26 14.81 -15.50
C TRP A 113 -10.60 16.14 -15.18
N LEU A 114 -11.39 17.18 -14.93
CA LEU A 114 -10.87 18.48 -14.49
C LEU A 114 -10.10 18.35 -13.17
N ALA A 115 -10.64 17.63 -12.18
CA ALA A 115 -9.96 17.36 -10.92
C ALA A 115 -8.63 16.61 -11.12
N VAL A 116 -8.58 15.64 -12.03
CA VAL A 116 -7.38 14.90 -12.41
C VAL A 116 -6.32 15.83 -12.99
N ILE A 117 -6.71 16.70 -13.94
CA ILE A 117 -5.79 17.65 -14.58
C ILE A 117 -5.24 18.65 -13.56
N ILE A 118 -6.11 19.24 -12.74
CA ILE A 118 -5.70 20.20 -11.70
C ILE A 118 -4.77 19.53 -10.70
N GLY A 119 -5.10 18.33 -10.25
CA GLY A 119 -4.25 17.56 -9.33
C GLY A 119 -2.88 17.24 -9.92
N PHE A 120 -2.82 16.88 -11.20
CA PHE A 120 -1.57 16.61 -11.90
C PHE A 120 -0.69 17.87 -12.03
N LEU A 121 -1.29 19.01 -12.38
CA LEU A 121 -0.59 20.30 -12.41
C LEU A 121 -0.04 20.67 -11.01
N GLY A 122 -0.82 20.43 -9.94
CA GLY A 122 -0.36 20.61 -8.57
C GLY A 122 0.86 19.77 -8.22
N ILE A 123 0.90 18.50 -8.64
CA ILE A 123 2.06 17.63 -8.43
C ILE A 123 3.30 18.16 -9.17
N ILE A 124 3.15 18.60 -10.42
CA ILE A 124 4.26 19.18 -11.19
C ILE A 124 4.84 20.41 -10.47
N ILE A 125 3.99 21.28 -9.95
CA ILE A 125 4.43 22.47 -9.23
C ILE A 125 5.19 22.11 -7.94
N ILE A 126 4.66 21.12 -7.17
CA ILE A 126 5.27 20.73 -5.88
C ILE A 126 6.58 19.96 -6.08
N THR A 127 6.65 19.12 -7.10
CA THR A 127 7.85 18.30 -7.35
C THR A 127 9.00 19.12 -7.93
N GLU A 128 8.73 20.33 -8.45
CA GLU A 128 9.72 21.20 -9.10
C GLU A 128 10.76 20.34 -9.86
N PRO A 129 10.38 19.69 -10.97
CA PRO A 129 11.30 18.85 -11.70
C PRO A 129 12.40 19.73 -12.29
N GLY A 130 13.35 20.10 -11.43
CA GLY A 130 14.53 20.86 -11.84
C GLY A 130 15.32 20.01 -12.84
N LEU A 131 15.75 20.62 -13.93
CA LEU A 131 16.49 20.00 -15.02
C LEU A 131 17.87 19.43 -14.62
N SER A 132 18.25 19.50 -13.35
CA SER A 132 19.62 19.27 -12.91
C SER A 132 19.98 17.83 -12.52
N SER A 133 19.03 16.94 -12.23
CA SER A 133 19.31 15.48 -12.11
C SER A 133 18.02 14.69 -11.95
N VAL A 134 17.63 13.92 -12.96
CA VAL A 134 16.54 12.95 -12.82
C VAL A 134 17.04 11.81 -11.93
N ASN A 135 16.64 11.82 -10.66
CA ASN A 135 16.94 10.73 -9.75
C ASN A 135 16.07 9.52 -10.12
N ILE A 136 16.69 8.38 -10.44
CA ILE A 136 15.98 7.13 -10.79
C ILE A 136 14.95 6.70 -9.74
N TYR A 137 15.16 7.09 -8.49
CA TYR A 137 14.24 6.75 -7.39
C TYR A 137 12.85 7.39 -7.51
N TYR A 138 12.63 8.41 -8.35
CA TYR A 138 11.29 8.95 -8.63
C TYR A 138 10.33 7.95 -9.28
N ILE A 139 10.86 6.88 -9.90
CA ILE A 139 10.01 5.83 -10.47
C ILE A 139 9.23 5.05 -9.42
N TYR A 140 9.75 4.91 -8.19
CA TYR A 140 9.12 4.10 -7.16
C TYR A 140 7.79 4.67 -6.64
N PRO A 141 7.64 5.97 -6.33
CA PRO A 141 6.34 6.54 -5.99
C PRO A 141 5.31 6.39 -7.12
N ILE A 142 5.75 6.41 -8.39
CA ILE A 142 4.85 6.19 -9.54
C ILE A 142 4.38 4.73 -9.57
N ILE A 143 5.29 3.77 -9.39
CA ILE A 143 4.94 2.34 -9.28
C ILE A 143 3.97 2.12 -8.10
N PHE A 144 4.21 2.78 -6.96
CA PHE A 144 3.30 2.76 -5.82
C PHE A 144 1.91 3.27 -6.21
N CYS A 145 1.80 4.40 -6.89
CA CYS A 145 0.52 4.97 -7.33
C CYS A 145 -0.26 4.02 -8.24
N LEU A 146 0.42 3.39 -9.21
CA LEU A 146 -0.18 2.42 -10.11
C LEU A 146 -0.68 1.18 -9.35
N GLY A 147 0.15 0.62 -8.49
CA GLY A 147 -0.20 -0.54 -7.69
C GLY A 147 -1.34 -0.25 -6.72
N LEU A 148 -1.28 0.88 -6.00
CA LEU A 148 -2.32 1.32 -5.07
C LEU A 148 -3.66 1.54 -5.79
N SER A 149 -3.63 2.12 -6.97
CA SER A 149 -4.82 2.36 -7.79
C SER A 149 -5.49 1.06 -8.22
N TYR A 150 -4.70 0.07 -8.64
CA TYR A 150 -5.22 -1.27 -8.93
C TYR A 150 -5.81 -1.93 -7.68
N VAL A 151 -5.11 -1.85 -6.55
CA VAL A 151 -5.57 -2.38 -5.26
C VAL A 151 -6.90 -1.77 -4.84
N ALA A 152 -7.08 -0.46 -4.99
CA ALA A 152 -8.34 0.23 -4.68
C ALA A 152 -9.52 -0.33 -5.49
N ILE A 153 -9.31 -0.59 -6.78
CA ILE A 153 -10.32 -1.19 -7.67
C ILE A 153 -10.59 -2.64 -7.29
N ALA A 154 -9.55 -3.44 -7.04
CA ALA A 154 -9.67 -4.82 -6.63
C ALA A 154 -10.45 -4.95 -5.30
N ILE A 155 -10.15 -4.11 -4.31
CA ILE A 155 -10.89 -4.06 -3.05
C ILE A 155 -12.36 -3.70 -3.30
N ARG A 156 -12.64 -2.71 -4.15
CA ARG A 156 -14.01 -2.32 -4.50
C ARG A 156 -14.80 -3.46 -5.17
N GLN A 157 -14.13 -4.30 -5.95
CA GLN A 157 -14.76 -5.48 -6.56
C GLN A 157 -14.94 -6.62 -5.56
N LEU A 158 -13.95 -6.87 -4.70
CA LEU A 158 -13.99 -7.92 -3.68
C LEU A 158 -15.02 -7.61 -2.58
N SER A 159 -15.12 -6.36 -2.15
CA SER A 159 -16.05 -5.93 -1.09
C SER A 159 -17.53 -6.11 -1.44
N LYS A 160 -17.86 -6.37 -2.72
CA LYS A 160 -19.23 -6.73 -3.14
C LYS A 160 -19.63 -8.16 -2.74
N THR A 161 -18.66 -9.03 -2.52
CA THR A 161 -18.90 -10.46 -2.27
C THR A 161 -18.24 -10.98 -1.00
N GLU A 162 -17.28 -10.25 -0.46
CA GLU A 162 -16.46 -10.69 0.65
C GLU A 162 -16.28 -9.57 1.69
N PRO A 163 -16.22 -9.92 2.98
CA PRO A 163 -16.04 -8.93 4.04
C PRO A 163 -14.62 -8.34 4.00
N VAL A 164 -14.50 -7.09 4.41
CA VAL A 164 -13.23 -6.33 4.36
C VAL A 164 -12.13 -7.00 5.20
N TRP A 165 -12.47 -7.59 6.35
CA TRP A 165 -11.49 -8.29 7.20
C TRP A 165 -10.83 -9.47 6.47
N LEU A 166 -11.58 -10.20 5.63
CA LEU A 166 -11.06 -11.33 4.85
C LEU A 166 -10.08 -10.84 3.78
N ILE A 167 -10.43 -9.76 3.06
CA ILE A 167 -9.57 -9.16 2.04
C ILE A 167 -8.23 -8.70 2.66
N SER A 168 -8.29 -8.12 3.86
CA SER A 168 -7.11 -7.65 4.57
C SER A 168 -6.30 -8.81 5.16
N LEU A 169 -6.95 -9.85 5.68
CA LEU A 169 -6.28 -11.05 6.18
C LEU A 169 -5.44 -11.73 5.09
N TYR A 170 -6.01 -11.94 3.89
CA TYR A 170 -5.25 -12.51 2.76
C TYR A 170 -4.00 -11.71 2.44
N PHE A 171 -4.10 -10.39 2.47
CA PHE A 171 -2.94 -9.53 2.23
C PHE A 171 -1.89 -9.61 3.33
N SER A 172 -2.31 -9.61 4.60
CA SER A 172 -1.40 -9.76 5.72
C SER A 172 -0.67 -11.09 5.69
N VAL A 173 -1.38 -12.19 5.38
CA VAL A 173 -0.78 -13.51 5.19
C VAL A 173 0.21 -13.51 4.02
N ALA A 174 -0.16 -12.93 2.88
CA ALA A 174 0.71 -12.86 1.71
C ALA A 174 2.01 -12.08 2.01
N ILE A 175 1.91 -10.92 2.68
CA ILE A 175 3.08 -10.13 3.10
C ILE A 175 3.97 -10.96 4.04
N THR A 176 3.38 -11.59 5.07
CA THR A 176 4.12 -12.37 6.06
C THR A 176 4.88 -13.52 5.39
N LEU A 177 4.21 -14.30 4.54
CA LEU A 177 4.83 -15.44 3.87
C LEU A 177 5.94 -15.01 2.89
N LEU A 178 5.70 -13.97 2.10
CA LEU A 178 6.69 -13.50 1.13
C LEU A 178 7.89 -12.80 1.79
N SER A 179 7.68 -12.12 2.90
CA SER A 179 8.79 -11.52 3.64
C SER A 179 9.70 -12.54 4.32
N LEU A 180 9.23 -13.77 4.62
CA LEU A 180 10.08 -14.86 5.11
C LEU A 180 11.24 -15.21 4.14
N PHE A 181 11.02 -15.06 2.83
CA PHE A 181 12.09 -15.28 1.84
C PHE A 181 13.24 -14.27 1.96
N THR A 182 13.07 -13.21 2.74
CA THR A 182 14.10 -12.20 2.98
C THR A 182 14.98 -12.49 4.21
N ILE A 183 14.68 -13.53 4.98
CA ILE A 183 15.49 -13.93 6.17
C ILE A 183 16.98 -14.07 5.85
N PRO A 184 17.40 -14.70 4.72
CA PRO A 184 18.83 -14.86 4.41
C PRO A 184 19.58 -13.54 4.19
N TYR A 185 18.87 -12.42 4.01
CA TYR A 185 19.45 -11.10 3.77
C TYR A 185 19.82 -10.33 5.05
N GLY A 186 20.00 -11.03 6.18
CA GLY A 186 20.58 -10.47 7.39
C GLY A 186 19.58 -9.67 8.24
N TRP A 187 18.53 -10.32 8.72
CA TRP A 187 17.60 -9.73 9.67
C TRP A 187 18.32 -9.39 10.99
N ILE A 188 17.93 -8.26 11.57
CA ILE A 188 18.42 -7.76 12.86
C ILE A 188 17.23 -7.74 13.80
N MET A 189 17.21 -8.57 14.85
CA MET A 189 16.08 -8.61 15.78
C MET A 189 15.77 -7.22 16.33
N PRO A 190 14.57 -6.67 16.05
CA PRO A 190 14.23 -5.34 16.53
C PRO A 190 14.07 -5.34 18.05
N SER A 191 14.40 -4.20 18.69
CA SER A 191 14.12 -4.00 20.10
C SER A 191 12.60 -4.03 20.37
N LEU A 192 12.19 -4.32 21.60
CA LEU A 192 10.76 -4.29 21.97
C LEU A 192 10.12 -2.91 21.71
N TYR A 193 10.92 -1.85 21.82
CA TYR A 193 10.48 -0.49 21.53
C TYR A 193 10.21 -0.31 20.02
N ASP A 194 11.15 -0.75 19.18
CA ASP A 194 11.02 -0.66 17.72
C ASP A 194 9.89 -1.55 17.18
N LEU A 195 9.68 -2.73 17.78
CA LEU A 195 8.54 -3.59 17.47
C LEU A 195 7.20 -2.89 17.73
N SER A 196 7.10 -2.12 18.81
CA SER A 196 5.88 -1.36 19.12
C SER A 196 5.62 -0.27 18.07
N LEU A 197 6.66 0.34 17.51
CA LEU A 197 6.57 1.33 16.44
C LEU A 197 6.20 0.69 15.09
N ILE A 198 6.80 -0.45 14.75
CA ILE A 198 6.52 -1.16 13.49
C ILE A 198 5.07 -1.68 13.45
N HIS A 199 4.50 -2.01 14.61
CA HIS A 199 3.13 -2.50 14.75
C HIS A 199 2.08 -1.42 14.45
N ILE A 200 2.37 -0.15 14.71
CA ILE A 200 1.46 0.98 14.46
C ILE A 200 1.32 1.24 12.96
#